data_d0abf4ebcf764aebc0c024bf85f2fea2
#
_entry.id   d0abf4ebcf764aebc0c024bf85f2fea2
#
_cell.length_a   1.000
_cell.length_b   1.000
_cell.length_c   1.000
_cell.angle_alpha   90.00
_cell.angle_beta   90.00
_cell.angle_gamma   90.00
#
_symmetry.space_group_name_H-M   'P 1'
#
loop_
_entity.id
_entity.type
_entity.pdbx_description
1 polymer ?
#
loop_
_entity_poly.entity_id
_entity_poly.type
_entity_poly.pdbx_seq_one_letter_code
_entity_poly.pdbx_strand_id
1 'polypeptide(L)'
;MIRRLSRAERLAAGRRAARRRINTEDRAWSTHSSDKPDIGLRLMAVLRDLHRGLPGRTALRALSIGSSSEPQLPILQAACRGGVTLLDIDTAARAQVRAAVAEQQLARATAGPRHGPVRTVVADMGAVLADPRAAAALRHAHLEGQRQHLVTFHHSLYYLPRAAWDAVVAATYHELLAPGAAIHAVLMSASATGPTTTTALYARWAGACFGARNDQDLAAFGRALRRRRALPGADVRIATSTVYFDHDDFGTFMGVVWMILLHPQVHRFSPRQQDAVTEWVYRHLWSRGEPLTQRQDHLIVTRTRR
;
A
#
# COMPACT_ATOMS: atom_id res chain seq x y z
N MET A 1 2.16 12.19 -28.51
CA MET A 1 2.89 11.45 -29.57
C MET A 1 4.10 10.77 -28.93
N ILE A 2 4.11 9.43 -28.84
CA ILE A 2 5.19 8.70 -28.16
C ILE A 2 6.48 8.84 -28.96
N ARG A 3 7.54 9.31 -28.31
CA ARG A 3 8.87 9.45 -28.93
C ARG A 3 9.44 8.07 -29.27
N ARG A 4 9.77 7.84 -30.55
CA ARG A 4 10.50 6.65 -30.96
C ARG A 4 11.94 6.74 -30.47
N LEU A 5 12.39 5.76 -29.67
CA LEU A 5 13.75 5.66 -29.17
C LEU A 5 14.56 4.67 -30.01
N SER A 6 15.83 5.00 -30.28
CA SER A 6 16.78 4.04 -30.85
C SER A 6 17.03 2.89 -29.87
N ARG A 7 17.57 1.77 -30.37
CA ARG A 7 17.88 0.64 -29.51
C ARG A 7 18.87 1.01 -28.40
N ALA A 8 19.89 1.81 -28.72
CA ALA A 8 20.89 2.23 -27.76
C ALA A 8 20.28 3.10 -26.64
N GLU A 9 19.41 4.07 -27.00
CA GLU A 9 18.76 4.95 -26.02
C GLU A 9 17.88 4.17 -25.04
N ARG A 10 17.05 3.23 -25.54
CA ARG A 10 16.16 2.47 -24.66
C ARG A 10 16.92 1.50 -23.75
N LEU A 11 17.97 0.81 -24.24
CA LEU A 11 18.76 -0.06 -23.39
C LEU A 11 19.53 0.74 -22.31
N ALA A 12 20.08 1.90 -22.68
CA ALA A 12 20.73 2.78 -21.72
C ALA A 12 19.73 3.28 -20.65
N ALA A 13 18.49 3.64 -21.04
CA ALA A 13 17.43 4.05 -20.12
C ALA A 13 17.05 2.91 -19.16
N GLY A 14 16.83 1.69 -19.69
CA GLY A 14 16.48 0.51 -18.89
C GLY A 14 17.55 0.15 -17.86
N ARG A 15 18.82 0.14 -18.25
CA ARG A 15 19.96 -0.12 -17.35
C ARG A 15 20.14 0.95 -16.28
N ARG A 16 19.92 2.24 -16.61
CA ARG A 16 19.94 3.33 -15.60
C ARG A 16 18.80 3.17 -14.61
N ALA A 17 17.60 2.88 -15.10
CA ALA A 17 16.42 2.67 -14.26
C ALA A 17 16.59 1.50 -13.29
N ALA A 18 17.21 0.39 -13.71
CA ALA A 18 17.47 -0.78 -12.85
C ALA A 18 18.40 -0.51 -11.65
N ARG A 19 19.07 0.66 -11.62
CA ARG A 19 19.99 1.07 -10.53
C ARG A 19 19.39 2.12 -9.59
N ARG A 20 18.17 2.59 -9.87
CA ARG A 20 17.51 3.62 -9.07
C ARG A 20 17.02 3.06 -7.73
N ARG A 21 16.75 3.94 -6.77
CA ARG A 21 16.22 3.58 -5.46
C ARG A 21 14.69 3.53 -5.52
N ILE A 22 14.09 2.61 -4.78
CA ILE A 22 12.64 2.39 -4.71
C ILE A 22 11.83 3.67 -4.43
N ASN A 23 12.32 4.56 -3.58
CA ASN A 23 11.59 5.77 -3.17
C ASN A 23 11.30 6.74 -4.33
N THR A 24 12.19 6.78 -5.35
CA THR A 24 11.96 7.61 -6.54
C THR A 24 10.85 7.03 -7.40
N GLU A 25 10.84 5.71 -7.55
CA GLU A 25 9.91 4.99 -8.41
C GLU A 25 8.53 4.86 -7.73
N ASP A 26 8.48 4.72 -6.40
CA ASP A 26 7.24 4.77 -5.64
C ASP A 26 6.55 6.14 -5.76
N ARG A 27 7.33 7.22 -5.79
CA ARG A 27 6.78 8.56 -6.07
C ARG A 27 6.21 8.66 -7.49
N ALA A 28 6.93 8.16 -8.50
CA ALA A 28 6.46 8.15 -9.88
C ALA A 28 5.16 7.32 -10.00
N TRP A 29 5.12 6.13 -9.41
CA TRP A 29 3.91 5.31 -9.32
C TRP A 29 2.77 6.06 -8.64
N SER A 30 3.03 6.66 -7.49
CA SER A 30 2.01 7.36 -6.70
C SER A 30 1.44 8.59 -7.41
N THR A 31 2.24 9.26 -8.25
CA THR A 31 1.84 10.48 -8.96
C THR A 31 1.14 10.20 -10.30
N HIS A 32 1.58 9.17 -11.02
CA HIS A 32 1.16 8.91 -12.40
C HIS A 32 0.32 7.64 -12.58
N SER A 33 -0.04 6.95 -11.50
CA SER A 33 -0.99 5.84 -11.56
C SER A 33 -2.36 6.20 -11.00
N SER A 34 -3.37 5.41 -11.36
CA SER A 34 -4.69 5.47 -10.73
C SER A 34 -4.78 4.70 -9.40
N ASP A 35 -3.65 4.19 -8.88
CA ASP A 35 -3.58 3.39 -7.64
C ASP A 35 -4.06 4.16 -6.41
N LYS A 36 -3.46 5.34 -6.16
CA LYS A 36 -3.82 6.14 -4.97
C LYS A 36 -5.24 6.70 -5.02
N PRO A 37 -5.75 7.18 -6.17
CA PRO A 37 -7.17 7.50 -6.34
C PRO A 37 -8.11 6.32 -6.06
N ASP A 38 -7.81 5.12 -6.56
CA ASP A 38 -8.65 3.94 -6.33
C ASP A 38 -8.67 3.53 -4.85
N ILE A 39 -7.51 3.50 -4.19
CA ILE A 39 -7.41 3.26 -2.74
C ILE A 39 -8.23 4.31 -1.99
N GLY A 40 -8.11 5.59 -2.36
CA GLY A 40 -8.85 6.68 -1.75
C GLY A 40 -10.36 6.53 -1.86
N LEU A 41 -10.87 6.16 -3.03
CA LEU A 41 -12.30 5.89 -3.24
C LEU A 41 -12.82 4.75 -2.35
N ARG A 42 -12.06 3.65 -2.25
CA ARG A 42 -12.39 2.51 -1.39
C ARG A 42 -12.33 2.88 0.08
N LEU A 43 -11.28 3.61 0.48
CA LEU A 43 -11.11 4.10 1.84
C LEU A 43 -12.28 5.01 2.27
N MET A 44 -12.71 5.93 1.39
CA MET A 44 -13.89 6.78 1.65
C MET A 44 -15.17 5.95 1.84
N ALA A 45 -15.34 4.87 1.09
CA ALA A 45 -16.47 3.97 1.28
C ALA A 45 -16.41 3.29 2.66
N VAL A 46 -15.23 2.79 3.08
CA VAL A 46 -15.05 2.21 4.43
C VAL A 46 -15.33 3.25 5.51
N LEU A 47 -14.79 4.46 5.39
CA LEU A 47 -15.02 5.53 6.35
C LEU A 47 -16.49 5.93 6.45
N ARG A 48 -17.21 6.00 5.33
CA ARG A 48 -18.65 6.25 5.31
C ARG A 48 -19.43 5.16 6.03
N ASP A 49 -19.07 3.88 5.82
CA ASP A 49 -19.69 2.77 6.52
C ASP A 49 -19.43 2.83 8.04
N LEU A 50 -18.21 3.20 8.44
CA LEU A 50 -17.85 3.44 9.85
C LEU A 50 -18.69 4.57 10.46
N HIS A 51 -18.82 5.69 9.77
CA HIS A 51 -19.63 6.82 10.24
C HIS A 51 -21.10 6.47 10.40
N ARG A 52 -21.66 5.62 9.54
CA ARG A 52 -23.05 5.14 9.64
C ARG A 52 -23.23 4.13 10.77
N GLY A 53 -22.24 3.29 11.00
CA GLY A 53 -22.29 2.22 12.00
C GLY A 53 -21.96 2.65 13.43
N LEU A 54 -21.34 3.81 13.62
CA LEU A 54 -20.92 4.33 14.93
C LEU A 54 -21.85 5.44 15.43
N PRO A 55 -21.93 5.72 16.76
CA PRO A 55 -22.70 6.84 17.26
C PRO A 55 -22.23 8.16 16.62
N GLY A 56 -23.17 9.04 16.27
CA GLY A 56 -22.91 10.25 15.48
C GLY A 56 -21.90 11.24 16.06
N ARG A 57 -21.57 11.11 17.35
CA ARG A 57 -20.54 11.93 18.03
C ARG A 57 -19.18 11.24 18.13
N THR A 58 -19.00 10.04 17.56
CA THR A 58 -17.73 9.31 17.64
C THR A 58 -16.66 10.04 16.83
N ALA A 59 -15.62 10.52 17.53
CA ALA A 59 -14.42 11.05 16.89
C ALA A 59 -13.56 9.86 16.40
N LEU A 60 -13.64 9.53 15.10
CA LEU A 60 -12.88 8.41 14.53
C LEU A 60 -11.38 8.62 14.74
N ARG A 61 -10.67 7.53 15.03
CA ARG A 61 -9.21 7.46 15.11
C ARG A 61 -8.72 6.44 14.08
N ALA A 62 -7.61 6.75 13.42
CA ALA A 62 -6.99 5.86 12.45
C ALA A 62 -5.53 5.57 12.79
N LEU A 63 -5.09 4.35 12.49
CA LEU A 63 -3.71 3.93 12.48
C LEU A 63 -3.36 3.47 11.07
N SER A 64 -2.44 4.17 10.40
CA SER A 64 -1.88 3.74 9.11
C SER A 64 -0.53 3.09 9.33
N ILE A 65 -0.32 1.91 8.75
CA ILE A 65 0.84 1.06 9.00
C ILE A 65 1.62 0.83 7.70
N GLY A 66 2.88 1.25 7.68
CA GLY A 66 3.84 0.97 6.63
C GLY A 66 3.56 1.66 5.31
N SER A 67 2.91 2.83 5.32
CA SER A 67 2.55 3.56 4.10
C SER A 67 3.48 4.74 3.78
N SER A 68 4.69 4.74 4.32
CA SER A 68 5.72 5.77 4.08
C SER A 68 5.19 7.21 4.19
N SER A 69 4.96 7.87 3.05
CA SER A 69 4.45 9.24 2.97
C SER A 69 2.94 9.37 3.23
N GLU A 70 2.21 8.27 3.38
CA GLU A 70 0.74 8.19 3.53
C GLU A 70 -0.03 9.06 2.51
N PRO A 71 -0.12 8.62 1.25
CA PRO A 71 -0.85 9.37 0.21
C PRO A 71 -2.33 9.62 0.54
N GLN A 72 -2.92 8.81 1.45
CA GLN A 72 -4.31 8.95 1.88
C GLN A 72 -4.48 9.87 3.10
N LEU A 73 -3.40 10.50 3.60
CA LEU A 73 -3.45 11.35 4.78
C LEU A 73 -4.52 12.45 4.71
N PRO A 74 -4.75 13.15 3.59
CA PRO A 74 -5.81 14.15 3.50
C PRO A 74 -7.22 13.59 3.77
N ILE A 75 -7.51 12.37 3.27
CA ILE A 75 -8.79 11.68 3.49
C ILE A 75 -8.91 11.27 4.96
N LEU A 76 -7.84 10.67 5.51
CA LEU A 76 -7.81 10.24 6.90
C LEU A 76 -7.97 11.42 7.87
N GLN A 77 -7.27 12.53 7.65
CA GLN A 77 -7.38 13.73 8.48
C GLN A 77 -8.79 14.34 8.45
N ALA A 78 -9.42 14.39 7.27
CA ALA A 78 -10.75 14.92 7.13
C ALA A 78 -11.82 14.09 7.87
N ALA A 79 -11.66 12.74 7.84
CA ALA A 79 -12.63 11.83 8.41
C ALA A 79 -12.35 11.49 9.89
N CYS A 80 -11.08 11.42 10.30
CA CYS A 80 -10.67 10.91 11.61
C CYS A 80 -10.36 12.06 12.58
N ARG A 81 -11.40 12.74 13.06
CA ARG A 81 -11.28 13.88 13.99
C ARG A 81 -10.63 13.52 15.33
N GLY A 82 -10.65 12.25 15.74
CA GLY A 82 -9.98 11.73 16.93
C GLY A 82 -8.47 11.54 16.75
N GLY A 83 -7.96 11.71 15.53
CA GLY A 83 -6.55 11.68 15.20
C GLY A 83 -6.16 10.55 14.25
N VAL A 84 -5.00 10.74 13.64
CA VAL A 84 -4.34 9.77 12.74
C VAL A 84 -2.95 9.49 13.27
N THR A 85 -2.63 8.22 13.48
CA THR A 85 -1.28 7.78 13.82
C THR A 85 -0.67 7.07 12.60
N LEU A 86 0.53 7.47 12.21
CA LEU A 86 1.28 6.87 11.10
C LEU A 86 2.46 6.09 11.68
N LEU A 87 2.47 4.77 11.44
CA LEU A 87 3.53 3.88 11.89
C LEU A 87 4.34 3.39 10.70
N ASP A 88 5.65 3.59 10.73
CA ASP A 88 6.57 3.09 9.72
C ASP A 88 7.97 2.92 10.30
N ILE A 89 8.78 2.08 9.69
CA ILE A 89 10.18 1.88 10.04
C ILE A 89 11.10 2.98 9.47
N ASP A 90 10.67 3.65 8.41
CA ASP A 90 11.46 4.69 7.72
C ASP A 90 11.39 6.02 8.47
N THR A 91 12.48 6.38 9.14
CA THR A 91 12.62 7.64 9.88
C THR A 91 12.62 8.86 8.97
N ALA A 92 13.14 8.77 7.74
CA ALA A 92 13.18 9.87 6.79
C ALA A 92 11.77 10.18 6.25
N ALA A 93 10.99 9.15 5.90
CA ALA A 93 9.59 9.31 5.52
C ALA A 93 8.78 9.95 6.67
N ARG A 94 9.02 9.54 7.91
CA ARG A 94 8.38 10.15 9.10
C ARG A 94 8.72 11.63 9.26
N ALA A 95 9.97 12.01 9.03
CA ALA A 95 10.38 13.41 9.10
C ALA A 95 9.69 14.26 8.00
N GLN A 96 9.61 13.76 6.78
CA GLN A 96 8.92 14.43 5.67
C GLN A 96 7.43 14.64 5.96
N VAL A 97 6.74 13.60 6.46
CA VAL A 97 5.32 13.72 6.83
C VAL A 97 5.12 14.75 7.94
N ARG A 98 5.98 14.77 8.98
CA ARG A 98 5.90 15.78 10.05
C ARG A 98 6.05 17.20 9.52
N ALA A 99 7.02 17.41 8.61
CA ALA A 99 7.22 18.72 7.98
C ALA A 99 5.98 19.15 7.18
N ALA A 100 5.45 18.26 6.33
CA ALA A 100 4.25 18.55 5.54
C ALA A 100 3.01 18.83 6.41
N VAL A 101 2.83 18.11 7.52
CA VAL A 101 1.75 18.36 8.47
C VAL A 101 1.92 19.72 9.18
N ALA A 102 3.15 20.06 9.58
CA ALA A 102 3.43 21.35 10.21
C ALA A 102 3.15 22.52 9.26
N GLU A 103 3.56 22.42 7.99
CA GLU A 103 3.25 23.42 6.94
C GLU A 103 1.74 23.56 6.72
N GLN A 104 1.01 22.44 6.65
CA GLN A 104 -0.44 22.47 6.53
C GLN A 104 -1.13 23.11 7.74
N GLN A 105 -0.64 22.83 8.96
CA GLN A 105 -1.18 23.44 10.17
C GLN A 105 -0.94 24.95 10.20
N LEU A 106 0.24 25.40 9.80
CA LEU A 106 0.58 26.82 9.70
C LEU A 106 -0.31 27.54 8.67
N ALA A 107 -0.46 26.96 7.47
CA ALA A 107 -1.32 27.52 6.42
C ALA A 107 -2.80 27.57 6.80
N ARG A 108 -3.26 26.71 7.72
CA ARG A 108 -4.67 26.60 8.18
C ARG A 108 -4.96 27.34 9.48
N ALA A 109 -3.95 27.89 10.13
CA ALA A 109 -4.14 28.65 11.39
C ALA A 109 -5.11 29.84 11.23
N THR A 110 -5.39 30.26 10.00
CA THR A 110 -6.22 31.43 9.67
C THR A 110 -7.65 31.10 9.21
N ALA A 111 -7.99 29.92 8.77
CA ALA A 111 -9.37 29.52 8.45
C ALA A 111 -9.51 28.06 8.02
N GLY A 112 -10.21 27.21 8.74
CA GLY A 112 -10.60 25.89 8.25
C GLY A 112 -11.16 24.95 9.31
N PRO A 113 -11.88 23.88 8.92
CA PRO A 113 -12.39 22.88 9.85
C PRO A 113 -11.25 22.23 10.61
N ARG A 114 -11.45 22.00 11.91
CA ARG A 114 -10.47 21.32 12.77
C ARG A 114 -10.24 19.89 12.29
N HIS A 115 -9.05 19.61 11.73
CA HIS A 115 -8.60 18.25 11.45
C HIS A 115 -8.12 17.58 12.74
N GLY A 116 -8.23 16.26 12.80
CA GLY A 116 -7.66 15.48 13.89
C GLY A 116 -6.12 15.61 13.93
N PRO A 117 -5.50 15.45 15.12
CA PRO A 117 -4.05 15.48 15.26
C PRO A 117 -3.40 14.35 14.46
N VAL A 118 -2.22 14.62 13.89
CA VAL A 118 -1.40 13.61 13.21
C VAL A 118 -0.18 13.30 14.08
N ARG A 119 0.04 12.04 14.35
CA ARG A 119 1.19 11.51 15.09
C ARG A 119 1.99 10.57 14.21
N THR A 120 3.29 10.49 14.45
CA THR A 120 4.16 9.54 13.75
C THR A 120 4.88 8.65 14.76
N VAL A 121 4.91 7.36 14.47
CA VAL A 121 5.61 6.33 15.27
C VAL A 121 6.63 5.64 14.37
N VAL A 122 7.87 5.54 14.83
CA VAL A 122 8.91 4.74 14.17
C VAL A 122 8.94 3.39 14.84
N ALA A 123 8.49 2.35 14.12
CA ALA A 123 8.48 0.99 14.62
C ALA A 123 8.43 -0.02 13.46
N ASP A 124 8.98 -1.20 13.68
CA ASP A 124 8.82 -2.35 12.79
C ASP A 124 7.45 -3.00 13.05
N MET A 125 6.59 -2.98 12.02
CA MET A 125 5.25 -3.57 12.13
C MET A 125 5.29 -5.08 12.42
N GLY A 126 6.30 -5.80 11.92
CA GLY A 126 6.47 -7.22 12.19
C GLY A 126 6.72 -7.49 13.66
N ALA A 127 7.49 -6.63 14.33
CA ALA A 127 7.77 -6.73 15.74
C ALA A 127 6.57 -6.30 16.62
N VAL A 128 5.98 -5.13 16.32
CA VAL A 128 4.91 -4.57 17.17
C VAL A 128 3.54 -5.20 16.96
N LEU A 129 3.36 -6.03 15.94
CA LEU A 129 2.14 -6.80 15.67
C LEU A 129 2.38 -8.32 15.64
N ALA A 130 3.54 -8.78 16.11
CA ALA A 130 3.90 -10.20 16.11
C ALA A 130 2.88 -11.07 16.88
N ASP A 131 2.35 -10.52 17.98
CA ASP A 131 1.39 -11.17 18.84
C ASP A 131 0.48 -10.16 19.58
N PRO A 132 -0.56 -10.60 20.30
CA PRO A 132 -1.45 -9.72 21.04
C PRO A 132 -0.77 -8.86 22.11
N ARG A 133 0.31 -9.37 22.76
CA ARG A 133 1.04 -8.61 23.82
C ARG A 133 1.80 -7.44 23.20
N ALA A 134 2.49 -7.68 22.07
CA ALA A 134 3.19 -6.64 21.32
C ALA A 134 2.22 -5.56 20.83
N ALA A 135 1.06 -5.95 20.27
CA ALA A 135 0.03 -5.02 19.83
C ALA A 135 -0.59 -4.23 21.00
N ALA A 136 -0.81 -4.85 22.15
CA ALA A 136 -1.26 -4.16 23.35
C ALA A 136 -0.22 -3.16 23.86
N ALA A 137 1.07 -3.52 23.85
CA ALA A 137 2.16 -2.61 24.21
C ALA A 137 2.22 -1.40 23.26
N LEU A 138 2.12 -1.61 21.95
CA LEU A 138 2.00 -0.53 20.95
C LEU A 138 0.83 0.41 21.27
N ARG A 139 -0.34 -0.16 21.59
CA ARG A 139 -1.54 0.62 21.94
C ARG A 139 -1.31 1.48 23.18
N HIS A 140 -0.71 0.94 24.21
CA HIS A 140 -0.44 1.68 25.44
C HIS A 140 0.63 2.76 25.26
N ALA A 141 1.74 2.44 24.57
CA ALA A 141 2.87 3.35 24.42
C ALA A 141 2.60 4.49 23.43
N HIS A 142 1.86 4.24 22.36
CA HIS A 142 1.77 5.18 21.22
C HIS A 142 0.35 5.59 20.82
N LEU A 143 -0.67 4.88 21.30
CA LEU A 143 -2.07 5.18 20.98
C LEU A 143 -2.88 5.60 22.23
N GLU A 144 -2.21 6.05 23.28
CA GLU A 144 -2.84 6.50 24.53
C GLU A 144 -3.78 5.45 25.15
N GLY A 145 -3.49 4.18 25.00
CA GLY A 145 -4.36 3.08 25.40
C GLY A 145 -5.63 2.93 24.55
N GLN A 146 -5.84 3.80 23.55
CA GLN A 146 -7.08 3.87 22.78
C GLN A 146 -7.09 2.89 21.61
N ARG A 147 -8.22 2.20 21.44
CA ARG A 147 -8.46 1.39 20.25
C ARG A 147 -8.80 2.28 19.05
N GLN A 148 -8.48 1.82 17.86
CA GLN A 148 -8.63 2.54 16.61
C GLN A 148 -9.92 2.14 15.90
N HIS A 149 -10.56 3.07 15.19
CA HIS A 149 -11.74 2.81 14.39
C HIS A 149 -11.38 2.36 12.98
N LEU A 150 -10.18 2.70 12.53
CA LEU A 150 -9.64 2.25 11.25
C LEU A 150 -8.17 1.90 11.42
N VAL A 151 -7.76 0.74 10.89
CA VAL A 151 -6.35 0.39 10.69
C VAL A 151 -6.13 0.11 9.22
N THR A 152 -5.12 0.73 8.60
CA THR A 152 -4.80 0.54 7.18
C THR A 152 -3.46 -0.14 6.96
N PHE A 153 -3.39 -1.03 5.97
CA PHE A 153 -2.19 -1.67 5.44
C PHE A 153 -2.17 -1.48 3.92
N HIS A 154 -1.83 -0.27 3.48
CA HIS A 154 -1.80 0.05 2.06
C HIS A 154 -0.42 -0.25 1.49
N HIS A 155 -0.30 -1.33 0.71
CA HIS A 155 0.94 -1.81 0.12
C HIS A 155 2.08 -2.07 1.14
N SER A 156 1.75 -2.38 2.39
CA SER A 156 2.74 -2.60 3.45
C SER A 156 2.92 -4.07 3.82
N LEU A 157 1.91 -4.92 3.66
CA LEU A 157 2.00 -6.34 3.98
C LEU A 157 3.04 -7.10 3.12
N TYR A 158 3.52 -6.52 2.02
CA TYR A 158 4.64 -7.07 1.23
C TYR A 158 5.91 -7.31 2.06
N TYR A 159 6.13 -6.49 3.08
CA TYR A 159 7.33 -6.53 3.91
C TYR A 159 7.27 -7.57 5.03
N LEU A 160 6.15 -8.30 5.11
CA LEU A 160 5.96 -9.41 6.05
C LEU A 160 5.91 -10.74 5.30
N PRO A 161 6.54 -11.80 5.83
CA PRO A 161 6.31 -13.15 5.34
C PRO A 161 4.82 -13.48 5.36
N ARG A 162 4.32 -14.15 4.31
CA ARG A 162 2.89 -14.51 4.24
C ARG A 162 2.42 -15.29 5.47
N ALA A 163 3.28 -16.11 6.07
CA ALA A 163 2.98 -16.88 7.28
C ALA A 163 2.70 -15.99 8.51
N ALA A 164 3.21 -14.76 8.55
CA ALA A 164 2.98 -13.84 9.67
C ALA A 164 1.61 -13.12 9.60
N TRP A 165 0.92 -13.13 8.46
CA TRP A 165 -0.29 -12.33 8.27
C TRP A 165 -1.43 -12.72 9.20
N ASP A 166 -1.60 -14.01 9.48
CA ASP A 166 -2.64 -14.49 10.42
C ASP A 166 -2.43 -13.88 11.82
N ALA A 167 -1.20 -13.90 12.32
CA ALA A 167 -0.86 -13.32 13.63
C ALA A 167 -1.04 -11.79 13.64
N VAL A 168 -0.50 -11.10 12.63
CA VAL A 168 -0.58 -9.63 12.51
C VAL A 168 -2.03 -9.15 12.42
N VAL A 169 -2.85 -9.79 11.60
CA VAL A 169 -4.26 -9.41 11.45
C VAL A 169 -5.06 -9.75 12.72
N ALA A 170 -4.79 -10.89 13.35
CA ALA A 170 -5.44 -11.25 14.62
C ALA A 170 -5.06 -10.30 15.76
N ALA A 171 -3.77 -9.98 15.92
CA ALA A 171 -3.30 -9.02 16.93
C ALA A 171 -3.91 -7.63 16.70
N THR A 172 -3.94 -7.17 15.45
CA THR A 172 -4.60 -5.91 15.07
C THR A 172 -6.08 -5.94 15.42
N TYR A 173 -6.78 -7.01 15.05
CA TYR A 173 -8.23 -7.15 15.28
C TYR A 173 -8.58 -7.16 16.77
N HIS A 174 -7.87 -7.95 17.57
CA HIS A 174 -8.21 -8.13 18.97
C HIS A 174 -7.74 -6.98 19.85
N GLU A 175 -6.55 -6.43 19.58
CA GLU A 175 -5.93 -5.45 20.46
C GLU A 175 -6.08 -4.00 19.99
N LEU A 176 -6.07 -3.76 18.69
CA LEU A 176 -6.08 -2.41 18.17
C LEU A 176 -7.45 -1.93 17.69
N LEU A 177 -8.34 -2.82 17.23
CA LEU A 177 -9.66 -2.39 16.75
C LEU A 177 -10.67 -2.18 17.88
N ALA A 178 -11.38 -1.06 17.81
CA ALA A 178 -12.60 -0.82 18.59
C ALA A 178 -13.78 -1.68 18.07
N PRO A 179 -14.84 -1.92 18.87
CA PRO A 179 -16.10 -2.44 18.35
C PRO A 179 -16.68 -1.54 17.24
N GLY A 180 -17.11 -2.10 16.14
CA GLY A 180 -17.62 -1.36 14.99
C GLY A 180 -16.51 -0.77 14.08
N ALA A 181 -15.26 -1.12 14.31
CA ALA A 181 -14.10 -0.63 13.55
C ALA A 181 -13.74 -1.54 12.37
N ALA A 182 -12.81 -1.10 11.51
CA ALA A 182 -12.37 -1.86 10.35
C ALA A 182 -10.85 -1.87 10.16
N ILE A 183 -10.37 -2.96 9.56
CA ILE A 183 -9.07 -3.03 8.87
C ILE A 183 -9.34 -2.84 7.38
N HIS A 184 -8.50 -2.05 6.70
CA HIS A 184 -8.45 -1.96 5.24
C HIS A 184 -7.04 -2.25 4.76
N ALA A 185 -6.84 -3.38 4.09
CA ALA A 185 -5.55 -3.77 3.51
C ALA A 185 -5.64 -3.80 1.98
N VAL A 186 -4.55 -3.38 1.32
CA VAL A 186 -4.45 -3.35 -0.15
C VAL A 186 -3.10 -3.90 -0.57
N LEU A 187 -3.11 -4.82 -1.53
CA LEU A 187 -1.91 -5.35 -2.19
C LEU A 187 -2.15 -5.55 -3.68
N MET A 188 -1.07 -5.61 -4.46
CA MET A 188 -1.09 -6.13 -5.82
C MET A 188 -1.67 -7.55 -5.79
N SER A 189 -2.66 -7.82 -6.65
CA SER A 189 -3.28 -9.14 -6.74
C SER A 189 -2.26 -10.20 -7.20
N ALA A 190 -2.29 -11.37 -6.59
CA ALA A 190 -1.50 -12.51 -7.04
C ALA A 190 -1.98 -13.08 -8.37
N SER A 191 -3.18 -12.73 -8.83
CA SER A 191 -3.74 -13.21 -10.09
C SER A 191 -3.55 -12.20 -11.24
N ALA A 192 -2.96 -12.66 -12.35
CA ALA A 192 -2.82 -11.90 -13.59
C ALA A 192 -4.01 -12.15 -14.52
N THR A 193 -4.47 -11.11 -15.23
CA THR A 193 -5.54 -11.21 -16.22
C THR A 193 -5.05 -10.96 -17.65
N GLY A 194 -3.78 -10.71 -17.84
CA GLY A 194 -3.16 -10.47 -19.14
C GLY A 194 -1.65 -10.32 -19.04
N PRO A 195 -0.94 -10.38 -20.17
CA PRO A 195 0.52 -10.38 -20.20
C PRO A 195 1.16 -9.05 -19.78
N THR A 196 0.41 -7.96 -19.81
CA THR A 196 0.85 -6.59 -19.52
C THR A 196 0.59 -6.17 -18.07
N THR A 197 0.07 -7.10 -17.23
CA THR A 197 -0.13 -6.82 -15.81
C THR A 197 1.17 -6.92 -15.03
N THR A 198 1.28 -6.14 -13.95
CA THR A 198 2.42 -6.17 -13.01
C THR A 198 2.71 -7.59 -12.51
N THR A 199 1.67 -8.35 -12.18
CA THR A 199 1.79 -9.74 -11.72
C THR A 199 2.32 -10.67 -12.82
N ALA A 200 1.83 -10.54 -14.07
CA ALA A 200 2.34 -11.32 -15.20
C ALA A 200 3.79 -10.94 -15.53
N LEU A 201 4.13 -9.67 -15.45
CA LEU A 201 5.48 -9.15 -15.63
C LEU A 201 6.45 -9.74 -14.60
N TYR A 202 6.04 -9.75 -13.33
CA TYR A 202 6.82 -10.34 -12.23
C TYR A 202 7.03 -11.85 -12.46
N ALA A 203 5.98 -12.59 -12.76
CA ALA A 203 6.06 -14.04 -13.03
C ALA A 203 6.95 -14.34 -14.26
N ARG A 204 6.84 -13.51 -15.32
CA ARG A 204 7.63 -13.67 -16.53
C ARG A 204 9.12 -13.49 -16.31
N TRP A 205 9.52 -12.50 -15.49
CA TRP A 205 10.91 -12.11 -15.37
C TRP A 205 11.54 -12.55 -14.04
N ALA A 206 10.97 -12.17 -12.91
CA ALA A 206 11.47 -12.60 -11.61
C ALA A 206 11.22 -14.11 -11.42
N GLY A 207 10.07 -14.61 -11.86
CA GLY A 207 9.74 -16.02 -11.83
C GLY A 207 10.69 -16.87 -12.69
N ALA A 208 10.86 -16.51 -13.96
CA ALA A 208 11.69 -17.27 -14.88
C ALA A 208 13.20 -17.18 -14.57
N CYS A 209 13.69 -16.04 -14.07
CA CYS A 209 15.10 -15.83 -13.77
C CYS A 209 15.54 -16.36 -12.41
N PHE A 210 14.65 -16.32 -11.40
CA PHE A 210 14.99 -16.57 -9.98
C PHE A 210 14.06 -17.55 -9.28
N GLY A 211 13.06 -18.11 -9.98
CA GLY A 211 12.03 -18.94 -9.36
C GLY A 211 11.10 -18.19 -8.41
N ALA A 212 11.15 -16.85 -8.44
CA ALA A 212 10.35 -16.01 -7.55
C ALA A 212 8.86 -16.12 -7.89
N ARG A 213 8.02 -16.20 -6.85
CA ARG A 213 6.56 -16.24 -7.01
C ARG A 213 5.94 -15.17 -6.13
N ASN A 214 4.88 -14.56 -6.62
CA ASN A 214 4.05 -13.75 -5.76
C ASN A 214 3.11 -14.69 -4.97
N ASP A 215 3.54 -15.07 -3.77
CA ASP A 215 2.79 -15.88 -2.81
C ASP A 215 1.88 -15.03 -1.91
N GLN A 216 1.92 -13.72 -2.07
CA GLN A 216 1.21 -12.76 -1.24
C GLN A 216 -0.21 -12.50 -1.78
N ASP A 217 -1.03 -13.55 -1.82
CA ASP A 217 -2.43 -13.51 -2.26
C ASP A 217 -3.36 -13.01 -1.13
N LEU A 218 -3.61 -11.69 -1.13
CA LEU A 218 -4.49 -11.05 -0.16
C LEU A 218 -5.94 -11.52 -0.30
N ALA A 219 -6.40 -11.78 -1.52
CA ALA A 219 -7.75 -12.26 -1.76
C ALA A 219 -7.94 -13.70 -1.24
N ALA A 220 -6.99 -14.61 -1.48
CA ALA A 220 -7.02 -15.95 -0.91
C ALA A 220 -6.94 -15.91 0.62
N PHE A 221 -6.12 -15.03 1.18
CA PHE A 221 -6.04 -14.82 2.61
C PHE A 221 -7.38 -14.39 3.20
N GLY A 222 -8.02 -13.38 2.64
CA GLY A 222 -9.33 -12.91 3.10
C GLY A 222 -10.40 -14.00 2.99
N ARG A 223 -10.42 -14.78 1.89
CA ARG A 223 -11.30 -15.94 1.77
C ARG A 223 -11.05 -16.99 2.85
N ALA A 224 -9.79 -17.24 3.21
CA ALA A 224 -9.42 -18.15 4.28
C ALA A 224 -9.88 -17.65 5.64
N LEU A 225 -9.67 -16.38 5.98
CA LEU A 225 -10.17 -15.74 7.21
C LEU A 225 -11.68 -15.92 7.35
N ARG A 226 -12.44 -15.67 6.29
CA ARG A 226 -13.89 -15.80 6.26
C ARG A 226 -14.35 -17.24 6.49
N ARG A 227 -13.73 -18.21 5.79
CA ARG A 227 -14.09 -19.63 5.94
C ARG A 227 -13.77 -20.19 7.32
N ARG A 228 -12.60 -19.87 7.86
CA ARG A 228 -12.14 -20.36 9.16
C ARG A 228 -12.87 -19.73 10.34
N ARG A 229 -13.61 -18.64 10.12
CA ARG A 229 -14.15 -17.80 11.20
C ARG A 229 -13.09 -17.42 12.23
N ALA A 230 -11.86 -17.16 11.74
CA ALA A 230 -10.69 -16.93 12.57
C ALA A 230 -10.80 -15.70 13.49
N LEU A 231 -11.70 -14.77 13.13
CA LEU A 231 -11.93 -13.53 13.86
C LEU A 231 -13.39 -13.48 14.32
N PRO A 232 -13.68 -13.74 15.59
CA PRO A 232 -15.05 -13.77 16.12
C PRO A 232 -15.76 -12.42 15.92
N GLY A 233 -16.95 -12.45 15.30
CA GLY A 233 -17.72 -11.25 15.03
C GLY A 233 -17.14 -10.37 13.92
N ALA A 234 -16.31 -10.92 13.02
CA ALA A 234 -15.82 -10.19 11.86
C ALA A 234 -16.73 -10.40 10.64
N ASP A 235 -17.00 -9.30 9.91
CA ASP A 235 -17.40 -9.33 8.50
C ASP A 235 -16.14 -9.14 7.64
N VAL A 236 -15.90 -10.09 6.72
CA VAL A 236 -14.72 -10.10 5.85
C VAL A 236 -15.13 -9.94 4.41
N ARG A 237 -14.80 -8.81 3.80
CA ARG A 237 -15.08 -8.48 2.40
C ARG A 237 -13.80 -8.39 1.60
N ILE A 238 -13.85 -8.88 0.36
CA ILE A 238 -12.75 -8.82 -0.59
C ILE A 238 -13.29 -8.19 -1.87
N ALA A 239 -12.55 -7.23 -2.40
CA ALA A 239 -12.80 -6.64 -3.71
C ALA A 239 -11.49 -6.58 -4.49
N THR A 240 -11.58 -6.65 -5.82
CA THR A 240 -10.43 -6.46 -6.70
C THR A 240 -10.74 -5.31 -7.64
N SER A 241 -9.80 -4.40 -7.83
CA SER A 241 -9.85 -3.32 -8.81
C SER A 241 -8.71 -3.44 -9.81
N THR A 242 -8.78 -2.64 -10.86
CA THR A 242 -7.71 -2.52 -11.85
C THR A 242 -7.26 -1.06 -11.89
N VAL A 243 -5.96 -0.87 -11.79
CA VAL A 243 -5.32 0.43 -11.84
C VAL A 243 -4.28 0.46 -12.96
N TYR A 244 -3.95 1.65 -13.42
CA TYR A 244 -3.11 1.86 -14.59
C TYR A 244 -1.99 2.83 -14.24
N PHE A 245 -0.81 2.59 -14.79
CA PHE A 245 0.32 3.50 -14.77
C PHE A 245 0.73 3.80 -16.20
N ASP A 246 0.84 5.08 -16.51
CA ASP A 246 1.37 5.58 -17.77
C ASP A 246 2.30 6.77 -17.52
N HIS A 247 3.25 6.97 -18.43
CA HIS A 247 4.20 8.08 -18.35
C HIS A 247 4.80 8.36 -19.73
N ASP A 248 5.11 9.60 -20.03
CA ASP A 248 5.67 10.03 -21.33
C ASP A 248 7.21 9.96 -21.41
N ASP A 249 7.90 9.75 -20.25
CA ASP A 249 9.34 9.45 -20.19
C ASP A 249 9.58 7.95 -20.01
N PHE A 250 10.23 7.33 -21.01
CA PHE A 250 10.53 5.89 -20.98
C PHE A 250 11.43 5.49 -19.79
N GLY A 251 12.35 6.36 -19.38
CA GLY A 251 13.23 6.09 -18.23
C GLY A 251 12.45 5.97 -16.93
N THR A 252 11.46 6.84 -16.72
CA THR A 252 10.54 6.77 -15.57
C THR A 252 9.62 5.56 -15.66
N PHE A 253 9.08 5.26 -16.84
CA PHE A 253 8.27 4.06 -17.08
C PHE A 253 9.06 2.80 -16.71
N MET A 254 10.30 2.69 -17.21
CA MET A 254 11.19 1.57 -16.87
C MET A 254 11.58 1.52 -15.39
N GLY A 255 11.67 2.67 -14.72
CA GLY A 255 11.89 2.75 -13.28
C GLY A 255 10.80 2.02 -12.50
N VAL A 256 9.54 2.30 -12.80
CA VAL A 256 8.39 1.62 -12.19
C VAL A 256 8.39 0.13 -12.51
N VAL A 257 8.71 -0.27 -13.74
CA VAL A 257 8.88 -1.69 -14.10
C VAL A 257 9.93 -2.35 -13.20
N TRP A 258 11.08 -1.71 -13.00
CA TRP A 258 12.13 -2.25 -12.14
C TRP A 258 11.75 -2.25 -10.65
N MET A 259 11.02 -1.25 -10.17
CA MET A 259 10.45 -1.29 -8.82
C MET A 259 9.65 -2.58 -8.60
N ILE A 260 8.77 -2.93 -9.53
CA ILE A 260 7.95 -4.15 -9.45
C ILE A 260 8.80 -5.42 -9.49
N LEU A 261 9.83 -5.46 -10.35
CA LEU A 261 10.65 -6.66 -10.54
C LEU A 261 11.68 -6.88 -9.42
N LEU A 262 12.09 -5.82 -8.72
CA LEU A 262 13.14 -5.89 -7.70
C LEU A 262 12.59 -6.01 -6.28
N HIS A 263 11.40 -5.50 -6.00
CA HIS A 263 10.88 -5.40 -4.64
C HIS A 263 9.63 -6.29 -4.45
N PRO A 264 9.38 -6.71 -3.22
CA PRO A 264 10.16 -6.53 -1.97
C PRO A 264 11.43 -7.38 -1.89
N GLN A 265 11.57 -8.39 -2.74
CA GLN A 265 12.76 -9.24 -2.82
C GLN A 265 13.72 -8.67 -3.87
N VAL A 266 14.87 -8.18 -3.42
CA VAL A 266 15.87 -7.57 -4.32
C VAL A 266 16.53 -8.65 -5.18
N HIS A 267 16.17 -8.70 -6.45
CA HIS A 267 16.73 -9.59 -7.45
C HIS A 267 17.89 -8.94 -8.19
N ARG A 268 18.91 -9.72 -8.55
CA ARG A 268 20.09 -9.23 -9.29
C ARG A 268 20.06 -9.68 -10.74
N PHE A 269 19.34 -8.95 -11.58
CA PHE A 269 19.32 -9.18 -13.01
C PHE A 269 20.68 -8.86 -13.67
N SER A 270 21.19 -9.79 -14.47
CA SER A 270 22.38 -9.57 -15.29
C SER A 270 22.12 -8.49 -16.37
N PRO A 271 23.16 -7.83 -16.92
CA PRO A 271 22.98 -6.85 -18.00
C PRO A 271 22.18 -7.40 -19.20
N ARG A 272 22.39 -8.67 -19.57
CA ARG A 272 21.64 -9.31 -20.64
C ARG A 272 20.15 -9.49 -20.31
N GLN A 273 19.84 -9.84 -19.07
CA GLN A 273 18.45 -9.93 -18.60
C GLN A 273 17.79 -8.54 -18.54
N GLN A 274 18.51 -7.51 -18.07
CA GLN A 274 18.04 -6.13 -18.08
C GLN A 274 17.69 -5.66 -19.49
N ASP A 275 18.53 -5.97 -20.47
CA ASP A 275 18.27 -5.65 -21.88
C ASP A 275 17.04 -6.39 -22.40
N ALA A 276 16.89 -7.66 -22.06
CA ALA A 276 15.73 -8.44 -22.49
C ALA A 276 14.40 -7.93 -21.90
N VAL A 277 14.39 -7.56 -20.62
CA VAL A 277 13.24 -6.89 -19.96
C VAL A 277 12.91 -5.58 -20.69
N THR A 278 13.92 -4.74 -20.90
CA THR A 278 13.77 -3.43 -21.53
C THR A 278 13.19 -3.52 -22.94
N GLU A 279 13.73 -4.42 -23.77
CA GLU A 279 13.25 -4.66 -25.14
C GLU A 279 11.82 -5.22 -25.17
N TRP A 280 11.48 -6.09 -24.22
CA TRP A 280 10.13 -6.63 -24.12
C TRP A 280 9.12 -5.54 -23.72
N VAL A 281 9.44 -4.74 -22.68
CA VAL A 281 8.58 -3.63 -22.24
C VAL A 281 8.40 -2.60 -23.34
N TYR A 282 9.49 -2.25 -24.05
CA TYR A 282 9.39 -1.33 -25.18
C TYR A 282 8.45 -1.83 -26.25
N ARG A 283 8.56 -3.09 -26.67
CA ARG A 283 7.74 -3.66 -27.76
C ARG A 283 6.29 -3.91 -27.39
N HIS A 284 6.01 -4.31 -26.16
CA HIS A 284 4.69 -4.80 -25.79
C HIS A 284 3.85 -3.77 -25.02
N LEU A 285 4.49 -2.75 -24.46
CA LEU A 285 3.83 -1.67 -23.73
C LEU A 285 4.12 -0.32 -24.41
N TRP A 286 5.32 0.18 -24.24
CA TRP A 286 5.68 1.55 -24.58
C TRP A 286 5.39 1.92 -26.04
N SER A 287 5.90 1.17 -27.03
CA SER A 287 5.70 1.50 -28.44
C SER A 287 4.26 1.40 -28.92
N ARG A 288 3.40 0.78 -28.13
CA ARG A 288 1.97 0.63 -28.41
C ARG A 288 1.11 1.65 -27.66
N GLY A 289 1.68 2.45 -26.78
CA GLY A 289 0.93 3.31 -25.88
C GLY A 289 0.08 2.55 -24.87
N GLU A 290 0.48 1.31 -24.53
CA GLU A 290 -0.23 0.47 -23.58
C GLU A 290 0.25 0.82 -22.16
N PRO A 291 -0.66 1.14 -21.23
CA PRO A 291 -0.29 1.39 -19.85
C PRO A 291 0.15 0.10 -19.16
N LEU A 292 0.99 0.22 -18.14
CA LEU A 292 1.24 -0.87 -17.22
C LEU A 292 0.02 -1.04 -16.32
N THR A 293 -0.60 -2.21 -16.36
CA THR A 293 -1.82 -2.51 -15.64
C THR A 293 -1.50 -3.24 -14.34
N GLN A 294 -2.11 -2.83 -13.22
CA GLN A 294 -2.07 -3.58 -11.97
C GLN A 294 -3.48 -3.94 -11.52
N ARG A 295 -3.69 -5.21 -11.22
CA ARG A 295 -4.82 -5.59 -10.37
C ARG A 295 -4.41 -5.45 -8.92
N GLN A 296 -5.32 -4.95 -8.09
CA GLN A 296 -5.09 -4.85 -6.65
C GLN A 296 -6.27 -5.38 -5.87
N ASP A 297 -5.96 -6.14 -4.83
CA ASP A 297 -6.94 -6.71 -3.93
C ASP A 297 -7.10 -5.83 -2.70
N HIS A 298 -8.36 -5.59 -2.33
CA HIS A 298 -8.74 -4.88 -1.12
C HIS A 298 -9.37 -5.89 -0.16
N LEU A 299 -8.80 -6.01 1.02
CA LEU A 299 -9.37 -6.77 2.13
C LEU A 299 -9.92 -5.80 3.16
N ILE A 300 -11.21 -5.92 3.47
CA ILE A 300 -11.88 -5.16 4.52
C ILE A 300 -12.36 -6.14 5.58
N VAL A 301 -11.88 -5.96 6.81
CA VAL A 301 -12.29 -6.75 7.97
C VAL A 301 -12.97 -5.83 8.96
N THR A 302 -14.29 -5.93 9.09
CA THR A 302 -15.08 -5.10 10.01
C THR A 302 -15.39 -5.89 11.29
N ARG A 303 -15.07 -5.31 12.44
CA ARG A 303 -15.44 -5.86 13.75
C ARG A 303 -16.86 -5.45 14.09
N THR A 304 -17.78 -6.42 14.21
CA THR A 304 -19.17 -6.12 14.57
C THR A 304 -19.26 -5.56 16.00
N ARG A 305 -20.30 -4.76 16.24
CA ARG A 305 -20.68 -4.31 17.58
C ARG A 305 -21.49 -5.44 18.22
N ARG A 306 -20.93 -6.08 19.19
CA ARG A 306 -21.71 -6.91 20.13
C ARG A 306 -21.75 -6.23 21.48
#